data_5bd9e832cba419c392bd3c5d5a2255af
#
_entry.id   5bd9e832cba419c392bd3c5d5a2255af
#
_cell.length_a   1.000
_cell.length_b   1.000
_cell.length_c   1.000
_cell.angle_alpha   90.00
_cell.angle_beta   90.00
_cell.angle_gamma   90.00
#
_symmetry.space_group_name_H-M   'P 1'
#
loop_
_entity.id
_entity.type
_entity.pdbx_description
1 polymer ?
#
loop_
_entity_poly.entity_id
_entity_poly.type
_entity_poly.pdbx_seq_one_letter_code
_entity_poly.pdbx_strand_id
1 'polypeptide(L)'
;KNVKLNGKNVRNIHETIKLFNILEADKKYILELLPTGRFVFEPTKATSRLCKIIGKKVLNHGVMQYNLHDGTNFISKDKHVVGDSVEVDMENKVKKVHKMEKGKEIFVFDGRSAGHKGIIQHADGRKLNVKFEKKSVTLDSRHVMVI
;
A
#
# COMPACT_ATOMS: atom_id res chain seq x y z
N LYS A 1 26.14 -12.63 0.50
CA LYS A 1 24.82 -12.85 -0.10
C LYS A 1 24.10 -11.53 -0.32
N ASN A 2 23.52 -11.37 -1.50
CA ASN A 2 22.80 -10.16 -1.85
C ASN A 2 21.34 -10.26 -1.41
N VAL A 3 20.93 -9.30 -0.59
CA VAL A 3 19.53 -9.14 -0.18
C VAL A 3 18.97 -7.93 -0.92
N LYS A 4 17.79 -8.08 -1.50
CA LYS A 4 17.11 -7.00 -2.20
C LYS A 4 15.83 -6.64 -1.48
N LEU A 5 15.54 -5.34 -1.42
CA LEU A 5 14.28 -4.81 -0.92
C LEU A 5 13.60 -4.05 -2.07
N ASN A 6 12.41 -4.52 -2.46
CA ASN A 6 11.65 -3.97 -3.60
C ASN A 6 12.47 -3.90 -4.90
N GLY A 7 13.32 -4.93 -5.13
CA GLY A 7 14.13 -5.04 -6.33
C GLY A 7 15.49 -4.33 -6.27
N LYS A 8 15.80 -3.63 -5.19
CA LYS A 8 17.07 -2.91 -5.03
C LYS A 8 17.93 -3.56 -3.95
N ASN A 9 19.24 -3.59 -4.17
CA ASN A 9 20.17 -4.15 -3.21
C ASN A 9 20.12 -3.39 -1.88
N VAL A 10 20.04 -4.12 -0.78
CA VAL A 10 20.08 -3.56 0.56
C VAL A 10 21.54 -3.18 0.88
N ARG A 11 21.75 -1.92 1.19
CA ARG A 11 23.08 -1.36 1.48
C ARG A 11 23.36 -1.24 2.98
N ASN A 12 22.32 -1.20 3.79
CA ASN A 12 22.42 -0.95 5.22
C ASN A 12 21.50 -1.93 5.96
N ILE A 13 22.02 -2.55 7.01
CA ILE A 13 21.24 -3.47 7.85
C ILE A 13 20.09 -2.78 8.59
N HIS A 14 20.11 -1.45 8.65
CA HIS A 14 19.06 -0.66 9.30
C HIS A 14 17.96 -0.19 8.36
N GLU A 15 17.95 -0.61 7.09
CA GLU A 15 16.88 -0.25 6.17
C GLU A 15 15.54 -0.79 6.68
N THR A 16 14.52 0.07 6.65
CA THR A 16 13.19 -0.24 7.15
C THR A 16 12.35 -0.97 6.09
N ILE A 17 11.70 -2.07 6.50
CA ILE A 17 10.77 -2.80 5.65
C ILE A 17 9.35 -2.40 6.05
N LYS A 18 8.57 -1.94 5.09
CA LYS A 18 7.19 -1.51 5.29
C LYS A 18 6.21 -2.56 4.80
N LEU A 19 4.93 -2.38 5.19
CA LEU A 19 3.85 -3.29 4.76
C LEU A 19 3.84 -3.47 3.25
N PHE A 20 3.66 -4.70 2.80
CA PHE A 20 3.64 -5.13 1.40
C PHE A 20 4.95 -4.92 0.63
N ASN A 21 6.03 -4.55 1.31
CA ASN A 21 7.34 -4.55 0.68
C ASN A 21 7.79 -5.99 0.38
N ILE A 22 8.57 -6.13 -0.68
CA ILE A 22 9.06 -7.43 -1.12
C ILE A 22 10.54 -7.55 -0.79
N LEU A 23 10.85 -8.53 0.05
CA LEU A 23 12.22 -8.85 0.44
C LEU A 23 12.70 -10.06 -0.37
N GLU A 24 13.83 -9.94 -1.02
CA GLU A 24 14.42 -11.02 -1.81
C GLU A 24 15.78 -11.40 -1.22
N ALA A 25 15.90 -12.65 -0.78
CA ALA A 25 17.12 -13.22 -0.28
C ALA A 25 17.38 -14.53 -1.01
N ASP A 26 17.17 -15.68 -0.38
CA ASP A 26 17.14 -16.99 -1.04
C ASP A 26 15.88 -17.16 -1.87
N LYS A 27 14.78 -16.61 -1.37
CA LYS A 27 13.47 -16.60 -2.00
C LYS A 27 12.86 -15.20 -1.86
N LYS A 28 11.73 -14.97 -2.51
CA LYS A 28 10.98 -13.72 -2.35
C LYS A 28 9.95 -13.84 -1.25
N TYR A 29 9.86 -12.82 -0.40
CA TYR A 29 8.88 -12.73 0.69
C TYR A 29 8.21 -11.37 0.64
N ILE A 30 6.92 -11.33 0.98
CA ILE A 30 6.17 -10.10 1.15
C ILE A 30 5.81 -9.93 2.62
N LEU A 31 5.95 -8.71 3.14
CA LEU A 31 5.58 -8.41 4.52
C LEU A 31 4.08 -8.17 4.62
N GLU A 32 3.41 -8.95 5.44
CA GLU A 32 1.97 -8.86 5.66
C GLU A 32 1.65 -8.61 7.13
N LEU A 33 0.47 -8.05 7.38
CA LEU A 33 -0.04 -7.79 8.72
C LEU A 33 -1.24 -8.69 8.97
N LEU A 34 -1.17 -9.49 10.03
CA LEU A 34 -2.26 -10.40 10.43
C LEU A 34 -3.30 -9.68 11.29
N PRO A 35 -4.55 -10.20 11.36
CA PRO A 35 -5.58 -9.65 12.26
C PRO A 35 -5.17 -9.61 13.73
N THR A 36 -4.21 -10.43 14.13
CA THR A 36 -3.66 -10.44 15.48
C THR A 36 -2.73 -9.26 15.78
N GLY A 37 -2.44 -8.41 14.77
CA GLY A 37 -1.52 -7.29 14.90
C GLY A 37 -0.06 -7.65 14.63
N ARG A 38 0.20 -8.88 14.22
CA ARG A 38 1.54 -9.41 13.98
C ARG A 38 1.95 -9.24 12.53
N PHE A 39 3.18 -8.81 12.30
CA PHE A 39 3.78 -8.80 10.96
C PHE A 39 4.40 -10.16 10.68
N VAL A 40 4.21 -10.66 9.46
CA VAL A 40 4.80 -11.92 9.01
C VAL A 40 5.33 -11.77 7.59
N PHE A 41 6.35 -12.55 7.25
CA PHE A 41 6.83 -12.67 5.89
C PHE A 41 6.21 -13.91 5.25
N GLU A 42 5.51 -13.70 4.12
CA GLU A 42 4.92 -14.79 3.36
C GLU A 42 5.68 -14.97 2.04
N PRO A 43 5.98 -16.21 1.63
CA PRO A 43 6.58 -16.45 0.32
C PRO A 43 5.71 -15.90 -0.80
N THR A 44 6.32 -15.28 -1.80
CA THR A 44 5.59 -14.70 -2.91
C THR A 44 6.35 -14.86 -4.21
N LYS A 45 5.60 -14.85 -5.32
CA LYS A 45 6.16 -14.79 -6.68
C LYS A 45 5.86 -13.46 -7.35
N ALA A 46 5.33 -12.51 -6.59
CA ALA A 46 4.92 -11.21 -7.12
C ALA A 46 6.08 -10.44 -7.71
N THR A 47 5.83 -9.77 -8.84
CA THR A 47 6.79 -8.89 -9.50
C THR A 47 6.43 -7.42 -9.29
N SER A 48 5.31 -7.16 -8.63
CA SER A 48 4.86 -5.82 -8.28
C SER A 48 4.38 -5.81 -6.83
N ARG A 49 4.34 -4.61 -6.24
CA ARG A 49 3.86 -4.42 -4.88
C ARG A 49 2.71 -3.43 -4.85
N LEU A 50 1.83 -3.61 -3.88
CA LEU A 50 0.70 -2.71 -3.66
C LEU A 50 1.12 -1.59 -2.72
N CYS A 51 0.90 -0.35 -3.13
CA CYS A 51 1.25 0.82 -2.34
C CYS A 51 0.08 1.80 -2.29
N LYS A 52 -0.07 2.48 -1.15
CA LYS A 52 -1.05 3.55 -1.00
C LYS A 52 -0.39 4.90 -1.29
N ILE A 53 -1.07 5.75 -2.05
CA ILE A 53 -0.63 7.13 -2.29
C ILE A 53 -1.00 7.95 -1.05
N ILE A 54 0.00 8.44 -0.33
CA ILE A 54 -0.21 9.21 0.91
C ILE A 54 0.04 10.70 0.74
N GLY A 55 0.64 11.11 -0.37
CA GLY A 55 0.91 12.53 -0.63
C GLY A 55 1.27 12.77 -2.08
N LYS A 56 1.26 14.04 -2.47
CA LYS A 56 1.64 14.46 -3.83
C LYS A 56 2.34 15.79 -3.78
N LYS A 57 3.25 16.00 -4.75
CA LYS A 57 3.99 17.24 -4.91
C LYS A 57 4.00 17.63 -6.38
N VAL A 58 3.69 18.90 -6.66
CA VAL A 58 3.73 19.43 -8.02
C VAL A 58 5.18 19.70 -8.40
N LEU A 59 5.59 19.19 -9.55
CA LEU A 59 6.89 19.44 -10.15
C LEU A 59 6.70 20.32 -11.39
N ASN A 60 7.79 20.61 -12.11
CA ASN A 60 7.74 21.42 -13.30
C ASN A 60 7.04 20.71 -14.46
N HIS A 61 6.46 21.51 -15.40
CA HIS A 61 5.88 21.01 -16.65
C HIS A 61 4.70 20.05 -16.50
N GLY A 62 3.85 20.26 -15.47
CA GLY A 62 2.66 19.44 -15.26
C GLY A 62 2.95 18.04 -14.74
N VAL A 63 4.15 17.78 -14.30
CA VAL A 63 4.56 16.50 -13.74
C VAL A 63 4.31 16.51 -12.23
N MET A 64 3.82 15.40 -11.69
CA MET A 64 3.55 15.25 -10.26
C MET A 64 4.40 14.13 -9.68
N GLN A 65 4.87 14.35 -8.47
CA GLN A 65 5.50 13.31 -7.66
C GLN A 65 4.48 12.78 -6.65
N TYR A 66 4.29 11.47 -6.62
CA TYR A 66 3.39 10.82 -5.68
C TYR A 66 4.19 10.06 -4.64
N ASN A 67 3.89 10.30 -3.37
CA ASN A 67 4.57 9.65 -2.26
C ASN A 67 3.75 8.44 -1.80
N LEU A 68 4.42 7.32 -1.62
CA LEU A 68 3.80 6.06 -1.25
C LEU A 68 4.02 5.75 0.23
N HIS A 69 3.15 4.90 0.79
CA HIS A 69 3.17 4.59 2.23
C HIS A 69 4.49 3.95 2.70
N ASP A 70 5.22 3.32 1.79
CA ASP A 70 6.49 2.65 2.13
C ASP A 70 7.72 3.57 2.05
N GLY A 71 7.50 4.87 1.85
CA GLY A 71 8.58 5.84 1.74
C GLY A 71 9.14 6.01 0.34
N THR A 72 8.72 5.18 -0.62
CA THR A 72 9.12 5.34 -2.02
C THR A 72 8.21 6.34 -2.70
N ASN A 73 8.56 6.74 -3.92
CA ASN A 73 7.73 7.65 -4.71
C ASN A 73 7.83 7.31 -6.19
N PHE A 74 6.91 7.84 -6.97
CA PHE A 74 6.97 7.77 -8.42
C PHE A 74 6.56 9.11 -9.04
N ILE A 75 6.97 9.35 -10.27
CA ILE A 75 6.70 10.57 -10.99
C ILE A 75 5.83 10.24 -12.20
N SER A 76 4.77 11.01 -12.41
CA SER A 76 3.84 10.77 -13.51
C SER A 76 3.21 12.07 -13.97
N LYS A 77 2.86 12.12 -15.26
CA LYS A 77 2.01 13.19 -15.82
C LYS A 77 0.54 12.89 -15.61
N ASP A 78 0.20 11.63 -15.33
CA ASP A 78 -1.17 11.21 -15.05
C ASP A 78 -1.59 11.69 -13.67
N LYS A 79 -2.86 12.06 -13.54
CA LYS A 79 -3.40 12.51 -12.26
C LYS A 79 -3.85 11.33 -11.43
N HIS A 80 -3.36 11.27 -10.20
CA HIS A 80 -3.77 10.28 -9.22
C HIS A 80 -4.30 11.00 -7.97
N VAL A 81 -5.17 10.33 -7.22
CA VAL A 81 -5.78 10.91 -6.02
C VAL A 81 -5.11 10.33 -4.78
N VAL A 82 -4.79 11.20 -3.81
CA VAL A 82 -4.26 10.76 -2.52
C VAL A 82 -5.32 9.89 -1.82
N GLY A 83 -4.92 8.73 -1.37
CA GLY A 83 -5.81 7.72 -0.79
C GLY A 83 -5.99 6.51 -1.70
N ASP A 84 -5.85 6.66 -3.01
CA ASP A 84 -5.89 5.53 -3.92
C ASP A 84 -4.66 4.65 -3.74
N SER A 85 -4.77 3.39 -4.16
CA SER A 85 -3.65 2.45 -4.15
C SER A 85 -3.19 2.19 -5.58
N VAL A 86 -1.90 1.94 -5.72
CA VAL A 86 -1.30 1.59 -7.01
C VAL A 86 -0.47 0.33 -6.86
N GLU A 87 -0.45 -0.48 -7.92
CA GLU A 87 0.48 -1.58 -8.04
C GLU A 87 1.68 -1.08 -8.84
N VAL A 88 2.85 -1.10 -8.21
CA VAL A 88 4.11 -0.64 -8.83
C VAL A 88 5.08 -1.82 -8.96
N ASP A 89 5.80 -1.84 -10.07
CA ASP A 89 6.81 -2.87 -10.31
C ASP A 89 8.13 -2.54 -9.58
N MET A 90 9.15 -3.35 -9.80
CA MET A 90 10.46 -3.17 -9.15
C MET A 90 11.21 -1.93 -9.62
N GLU A 91 10.75 -1.31 -10.72
CA GLU A 91 11.31 -0.06 -11.25
C GLU A 91 10.46 1.16 -10.85
N ASN A 92 9.49 0.99 -9.93
CA ASN A 92 8.54 2.02 -9.47
C ASN A 92 7.64 2.55 -10.59
N LYS A 93 7.31 1.71 -11.55
CA LYS A 93 6.33 2.02 -12.59
C LYS A 93 4.96 1.51 -12.21
N VAL A 94 3.93 2.34 -12.40
CA VAL A 94 2.55 1.99 -12.08
C VAL A 94 2.02 0.97 -13.10
N LYS A 95 1.55 -0.17 -12.60
CA LYS A 95 0.93 -1.21 -13.43
C LYS A 95 -0.59 -1.17 -13.34
N LYS A 96 -1.15 -0.79 -12.19
CA LYS A 96 -2.59 -0.78 -11.97
C LYS A 96 -2.94 0.24 -10.88
N VAL A 97 -4.12 0.87 -11.00
CA VAL A 97 -4.63 1.82 -10.02
C VAL A 97 -5.92 1.26 -9.41
N HIS A 98 -5.99 1.31 -8.08
CA HIS A 98 -7.19 0.93 -7.33
C HIS A 98 -7.75 2.16 -6.65
N LYS A 99 -8.92 2.61 -7.10
CA LYS A 99 -9.57 3.81 -6.54
C LYS A 99 -10.30 3.48 -5.25
N MET A 100 -10.24 4.42 -4.29
CA MET A 100 -10.95 4.29 -3.02
C MET A 100 -12.41 4.72 -3.20
N GLU A 101 -13.26 3.77 -3.55
CA GLU A 101 -14.68 4.03 -3.81
C GLU A 101 -15.56 2.88 -3.31
N LYS A 102 -16.89 3.11 -3.29
CA LYS A 102 -17.88 2.12 -2.85
C LYS A 102 -17.71 0.79 -3.58
N GLY A 103 -17.81 -0.30 -2.84
CA GLY A 103 -17.71 -1.65 -3.37
C GLY A 103 -16.29 -2.20 -3.45
N LYS A 104 -15.29 -1.40 -3.16
CA LYS A 104 -13.89 -1.84 -3.19
C LYS A 104 -13.49 -2.51 -1.89
N GLU A 105 -12.66 -3.54 -1.99
CA GLU A 105 -12.07 -4.21 -0.84
C GLU A 105 -10.93 -3.37 -0.28
N ILE A 106 -10.87 -3.25 1.03
CA ILE A 106 -9.81 -2.50 1.70
C ILE A 106 -9.12 -3.37 2.76
N PHE A 107 -7.91 -2.97 3.08
CA PHE A 107 -7.13 -3.55 4.15
C PHE A 107 -6.83 -2.46 5.19
N VAL A 108 -7.10 -2.76 6.46
CA VAL A 108 -6.82 -1.84 7.56
C VAL A 108 -5.41 -2.10 8.07
N PHE A 109 -4.54 -1.11 7.99
CA PHE A 109 -3.15 -1.27 8.42
C PHE A 109 -2.82 -0.52 9.71
N ASP A 110 -3.78 0.22 10.26
CA ASP A 110 -3.57 1.00 11.49
C ASP A 110 -4.88 1.06 12.29
N GLY A 111 -4.76 1.33 13.59
CA GLY A 111 -5.90 1.44 14.50
C GLY A 111 -6.36 0.09 15.04
N ARG A 112 -7.56 0.09 15.65
CA ARG A 112 -8.10 -1.09 16.32
C ARG A 112 -8.42 -2.26 15.39
N SER A 113 -8.76 -1.96 14.15
CA SER A 113 -9.12 -2.98 13.16
C SER A 113 -7.94 -3.40 12.28
N ALA A 114 -6.71 -3.04 12.64
CA ALA A 114 -5.52 -3.35 11.85
C ALA A 114 -5.40 -4.85 11.55
N GLY A 115 -5.06 -5.18 10.31
CA GLY A 115 -4.95 -6.57 9.85
C GLY A 115 -6.22 -7.15 9.28
N HIS A 116 -7.35 -6.47 9.38
CA HIS A 116 -8.64 -6.94 8.87
C HIS A 116 -8.93 -6.39 7.48
N LYS A 117 -9.69 -7.15 6.70
CA LYS A 117 -10.16 -6.77 5.36
C LYS A 117 -11.65 -6.48 5.41
N GLY A 118 -12.10 -5.52 4.64
CA GLY A 118 -13.52 -5.17 4.54
C GLY A 118 -13.86 -4.56 3.19
N ILE A 119 -15.13 -4.23 3.02
CA ILE A 119 -15.64 -3.65 1.78
C ILE A 119 -16.22 -2.28 2.09
N ILE A 120 -15.87 -1.27 1.29
CA ILE A 120 -16.40 0.09 1.43
C ILE A 120 -17.87 0.09 1.06
N GLN A 121 -18.73 0.44 2.03
CA GLN A 121 -20.17 0.62 1.79
C GLN A 121 -20.49 2.05 1.39
N HIS A 122 -19.80 3.02 1.95
CA HIS A 122 -20.01 4.43 1.70
C HIS A 122 -18.72 5.20 2.02
N ALA A 123 -18.40 6.20 1.20
CA ALA A 123 -17.24 7.06 1.40
C ALA A 123 -17.71 8.52 1.45
N ASP A 124 -17.33 9.24 2.52
CA ASP A 124 -17.63 10.65 2.71
C ASP A 124 -16.37 11.36 3.21
N GLY A 125 -15.64 11.96 2.29
CA GLY A 125 -14.37 12.60 2.59
C GLY A 125 -13.37 11.59 3.18
N ARG A 126 -12.95 11.83 4.43
CA ARG A 126 -12.03 10.94 5.14
C ARG A 126 -12.72 9.79 5.85
N LYS A 127 -14.05 9.84 5.97
CA LYS A 127 -14.80 8.82 6.69
C LYS A 127 -15.28 7.74 5.73
N LEU A 128 -15.00 6.50 6.09
CA LEU A 128 -15.41 5.34 5.31
C LEU A 128 -16.29 4.45 6.18
N ASN A 129 -17.48 4.09 5.65
CA ASN A 129 -18.27 3.01 6.23
C ASN A 129 -17.79 1.72 5.58
N VAL A 130 -17.23 0.84 6.42
CA VAL A 130 -16.64 -0.42 5.96
C VAL A 130 -17.40 -1.57 6.59
N LYS A 131 -17.79 -2.52 5.74
CA LYS A 131 -18.43 -3.75 6.20
C LYS A 131 -17.38 -4.83 6.35
N PHE A 132 -17.19 -5.29 7.59
CA PHE A 132 -16.47 -6.51 7.89
C PHE A 132 -17.44 -7.69 7.89
N GLU A 133 -16.95 -8.88 8.09
CA GLU A 133 -17.74 -10.10 8.00
C GLU A 133 -19.04 -10.06 8.83
N LYS A 134 -18.99 -9.49 10.04
CA LYS A 134 -20.14 -9.49 10.96
C LYS A 134 -20.65 -8.11 11.37
N LYS A 135 -19.97 -7.04 11.00
CA LYS A 135 -20.35 -5.70 11.45
C LYS A 135 -19.87 -4.62 10.47
N SER A 136 -20.51 -3.47 10.56
CA SER A 136 -20.08 -2.26 9.83
C SER A 136 -19.44 -1.29 10.82
N VAL A 137 -18.33 -0.66 10.40
CA VAL A 137 -17.58 0.27 11.23
C VAL A 137 -17.23 1.50 10.39
N THR A 138 -17.23 2.67 11.02
CA THR A 138 -16.74 3.90 10.40
C THR A 138 -15.25 4.04 10.68
N LEU A 139 -14.46 4.16 9.62
CA LEU A 139 -13.01 4.27 9.70
C LEU A 139 -12.53 5.53 8.99
N ASP A 140 -11.35 6.01 9.41
CA ASP A 140 -10.67 7.10 8.72
C ASP A 140 -9.88 6.51 7.55
N SER A 141 -9.99 7.15 6.37
CA SER A 141 -9.31 6.71 5.15
C SER A 141 -7.77 6.65 5.30
N ARG A 142 -7.22 7.37 6.28
CA ARG A 142 -5.78 7.35 6.55
C ARG A 142 -5.28 6.01 7.10
N HIS A 143 -6.18 5.21 7.68
CA HIS A 143 -5.84 3.93 8.31
C HIS A 143 -6.06 2.72 7.40
N VAL A 144 -6.54 2.92 6.20
CA VAL A 144 -6.89 1.85 5.27
C VAL A 144 -6.25 2.06 3.92
N MET A 145 -6.12 0.97 3.17
CA MET A 145 -5.70 1.03 1.77
C MET A 145 -6.56 0.10 0.92
N VAL A 146 -6.81 0.49 -0.32
CA VAL A 146 -7.55 -0.34 -1.28
C VAL A 146 -6.63 -1.47 -1.76
N ILE A 147 -7.16 -2.67 -1.78
CA ILE A 147 -6.40 -3.84 -2.22
C ILE A 147 -6.99 -4.51 -3.46
#